data_9fa1e7a7e68c11e27cc5151b4da82019
#
_entry.id   9fa1e7a7e68c11e27cc5151b4da82019
#
_cell.length_a   1.000
_cell.length_b   1.000
_cell.length_c   1.000
_cell.angle_alpha   90.00
_cell.angle_beta   90.00
_cell.angle_gamma   90.00
#
_symmetry.space_group_name_H-M   'P 1'
#
loop_
_entity.id
_entity.type
_entity.pdbx_description
1 polymer ?
#
loop_
_entity_poly.entity_id
_entity_poly.type
_entity_poly.pdbx_seq_one_letter_code
_entity_poly.pdbx_strand_id
1 'polypeptide(L)'
;MKNDCLFCAIAAGEIPSNKVYEDDLCYAFYDIAPQAPTHFLVIPKSHIGSVAEVSGDNSAVVAHIFEVIAKVTKELGLESYRVVSNIGEQAGQSVHH
;
A
#
# COMPACT_ATOMS: atom_id res chain seq x y z
N MET A 1 17.46 -14.77 -1.02
CA MET A 1 17.56 -13.87 -2.16
C MET A 1 17.25 -12.44 -1.73
N LYS A 2 18.05 -11.54 -2.17
CA LYS A 2 17.90 -10.16 -1.80
C LYS A 2 16.82 -9.46 -2.63
N ASN A 3 15.95 -8.77 -1.98
CA ASN A 3 14.89 -8.03 -2.66
C ASN A 3 15.22 -6.54 -2.64
N ASP A 4 15.29 -5.92 -3.80
CA ASP A 4 15.62 -4.50 -3.92
C ASP A 4 14.42 -3.59 -3.76
N CYS A 5 13.23 -4.13 -3.60
CA CYS A 5 12.01 -3.34 -3.46
C CYS A 5 11.88 -2.82 -2.03
N LEU A 6 11.81 -1.49 -1.89
CA LEU A 6 11.63 -0.86 -0.58
C LEU A 6 10.37 -1.34 0.11
N PHE A 7 9.25 -1.41 -0.62
CA PHE A 7 7.98 -1.81 -0.01
C PHE A 7 7.95 -3.30 0.34
N CYS A 8 8.63 -4.14 -0.45
CA CYS A 8 8.77 -5.55 -0.07
C CYS A 8 9.53 -5.68 1.25
N ALA A 9 10.58 -4.88 1.42
CA ALA A 9 11.37 -4.90 2.65
C ALA A 9 10.56 -4.41 3.85
N ILE A 10 9.73 -3.38 3.66
CA ILE A 10 8.85 -2.87 4.71
C ILE A 10 7.80 -3.93 5.09
N ALA A 11 7.19 -4.56 4.09
CA ALA A 11 6.16 -5.57 4.33
C ALA A 11 6.73 -6.80 5.03
N ALA A 12 8.01 -7.11 4.80
CA ALA A 12 8.68 -8.23 5.43
C ALA A 12 9.23 -7.88 6.82
N GLY A 13 9.12 -6.62 7.26
CA GLY A 13 9.62 -6.21 8.55
C GLY A 13 11.11 -5.91 8.58
N GLU A 14 11.76 -5.86 7.43
CA GLU A 14 13.21 -5.60 7.35
C GLU A 14 13.54 -4.12 7.53
N ILE A 15 12.59 -3.25 7.22
CA ILE A 15 12.73 -1.81 7.38
C ILE A 15 11.61 -1.33 8.30
N PRO A 16 11.94 -0.55 9.36
CA PRO A 16 10.93 -0.04 10.29
C PRO A 16 9.91 0.87 9.60
N SER A 17 8.69 0.85 10.09
CA SER A 17 7.62 1.72 9.60
C SER A 17 6.59 1.90 10.72
N ASN A 18 5.74 2.92 10.58
CA ASN A 18 4.66 3.15 11.52
C ASN A 18 3.42 2.40 11.03
N LYS A 19 3.25 1.18 11.52
CA LYS A 19 2.20 0.28 11.06
C LYS A 19 0.81 0.80 11.44
N VAL A 20 -0.11 0.73 10.49
CA VAL A 20 -1.54 1.02 10.69
C VAL A 20 -2.32 -0.28 10.79
N TYR A 21 -2.00 -1.26 9.94
CA TYR A 21 -2.73 -2.52 9.84
C TYR A 21 -1.87 -3.54 9.10
N GLU A 22 -2.07 -4.81 9.42
CA GLU A 22 -1.37 -5.88 8.72
C GLU A 22 -2.20 -7.16 8.76
N ASP A 23 -2.20 -7.89 7.64
CA ASP A 23 -2.73 -9.25 7.60
C ASP A 23 -1.88 -10.08 6.63
N ASP A 24 -2.36 -11.28 6.26
CA ASP A 24 -1.58 -12.18 5.41
C ASP A 24 -1.35 -11.65 3.99
N LEU A 25 -2.18 -10.74 3.52
CA LEU A 25 -2.17 -10.29 2.13
C LEU A 25 -1.62 -8.89 1.96
N CYS A 26 -1.72 -8.02 2.97
CA CYS A 26 -1.32 -6.64 2.82
C CYS A 26 -0.76 -6.05 4.10
N TYR A 27 -0.15 -4.89 3.96
CA TYR A 27 0.46 -4.15 5.06
C TYR A 27 0.17 -2.66 4.86
N ALA A 28 -0.27 -1.99 5.92
CA ALA A 28 -0.59 -0.57 5.87
C ALA A 28 0.28 0.19 6.86
N PHE A 29 0.81 1.33 6.44
CA PHE A 29 1.70 2.14 7.27
C PHE A 29 1.58 3.62 6.91
N TYR A 30 1.88 4.49 7.87
CA TYR A 30 1.86 5.93 7.62
C TYR A 30 3.01 6.35 6.73
N ASP A 31 2.73 7.29 5.81
CA ASP A 31 3.76 7.85 4.93
C ASP A 31 4.70 8.73 5.78
N ILE A 32 6.01 8.58 5.58
CA ILE A 32 7.01 9.38 6.28
C ILE A 32 7.07 10.81 5.75
N ALA A 33 6.52 11.05 4.56
CA ALA A 33 6.45 12.38 3.95
C ALA A 33 4.99 12.68 3.62
N PRO A 34 4.12 12.80 4.64
CA PRO A 34 2.67 12.91 4.41
C PRO A 34 2.32 14.21 3.68
N GLN A 35 1.38 14.11 2.76
CA GLN A 35 0.88 15.25 1.99
C GLN A 35 -0.52 15.65 2.42
N ALA A 36 -1.00 15.07 3.52
CA ALA A 36 -2.30 15.35 4.13
C ALA A 36 -2.21 15.06 5.62
N PRO A 37 -3.13 15.59 6.44
CA PRO A 37 -3.11 15.33 7.89
C PRO A 37 -3.13 13.83 8.23
N THR A 38 -3.85 13.03 7.47
CA THR A 38 -3.80 11.58 7.57
C THR A 38 -3.44 11.02 6.20
N HIS A 39 -2.27 10.40 6.13
CA HIS A 39 -1.76 9.86 4.87
C HIS A 39 -1.10 8.53 5.16
N PHE A 40 -1.72 7.43 4.72
CA PHE A 40 -1.13 6.11 4.87
C PHE A 40 -1.20 5.36 3.55
N LEU A 41 -0.34 4.35 3.45
CA LEU A 41 -0.26 3.50 2.26
C LEU A 41 -0.72 2.09 2.63
N VAL A 42 -1.35 1.43 1.68
CA VAL A 42 -1.68 0.01 1.81
C VAL A 42 -1.01 -0.70 0.65
N ILE A 43 -0.12 -1.63 0.98
CA ILE A 43 0.65 -2.34 -0.03
C ILE A 43 0.37 -3.83 0.06
N PRO A 44 0.39 -4.55 -1.07
CA PRO A 44 0.31 -6.01 -1.04
C PRO A 44 1.62 -6.58 -0.52
N LYS A 45 1.56 -7.72 0.16
CA LYS A 45 2.77 -8.43 0.57
C LYS A 45 3.46 -9.10 -0.62
N SER A 46 2.69 -9.49 -1.63
CA SER A 46 3.27 -9.92 -2.89
C SER A 46 3.71 -8.70 -3.68
N HIS A 47 4.78 -8.84 -4.45
CA HIS A 47 5.30 -7.72 -5.23
C HIS A 47 4.47 -7.52 -6.50
N ILE A 48 3.77 -6.39 -6.57
CA ILE A 48 3.04 -5.96 -7.77
C ILE A 48 3.52 -4.55 -8.06
N GLY A 49 4.13 -4.34 -9.23
CA GLY A 49 4.80 -3.07 -9.52
C GLY A 49 3.86 -1.87 -9.57
N SER A 50 2.67 -2.05 -10.13
CA SER A 50 1.65 -1.00 -10.19
C SER A 50 0.34 -1.60 -10.66
N VAL A 51 -0.70 -0.75 -10.77
CA VAL A 51 -1.99 -1.14 -11.31
C VAL A 51 -1.84 -1.74 -12.71
N ALA A 52 -0.85 -1.30 -13.47
CA ALA A 52 -0.62 -1.83 -14.82
C ALA A 52 -0.28 -3.32 -14.83
N GLU A 53 0.13 -3.89 -13.70
CA GLU A 53 0.46 -5.32 -13.58
C GLU A 53 -0.66 -6.14 -12.96
N VAL A 54 -1.81 -5.55 -12.69
CA VAL A 54 -2.94 -6.27 -12.11
C VAL A 54 -3.62 -7.11 -13.19
N SER A 55 -3.93 -8.36 -12.86
CA SER A 55 -4.59 -9.30 -13.76
C SER A 55 -5.46 -10.25 -12.95
N GLY A 56 -6.06 -11.23 -13.60
CA GLY A 56 -6.84 -12.25 -12.89
C GLY A 56 -6.03 -13.05 -11.88
N ASP A 57 -4.69 -13.07 -12.05
CA ASP A 57 -3.82 -13.84 -11.16
C ASP A 57 -3.61 -13.13 -9.81
N ASN A 58 -3.77 -11.80 -9.74
CA ASN A 58 -3.48 -11.05 -8.52
C ASN A 58 -4.59 -10.08 -8.13
N SER A 59 -5.70 -10.03 -8.85
CA SER A 59 -6.78 -9.07 -8.57
C SER A 59 -7.44 -9.30 -7.22
N ALA A 60 -7.42 -10.53 -6.69
CA ALA A 60 -8.01 -10.81 -5.39
C ALA A 60 -7.31 -10.02 -4.27
N VAL A 61 -5.99 -9.85 -4.37
CA VAL A 61 -5.24 -9.05 -3.39
C VAL A 61 -5.65 -7.58 -3.47
N VAL A 62 -5.87 -7.08 -4.68
CA VAL A 62 -6.31 -5.68 -4.88
C VAL A 62 -7.70 -5.47 -4.28
N ALA A 63 -8.61 -6.41 -4.51
CA ALA A 63 -9.94 -6.34 -3.89
C ALA A 63 -9.84 -6.32 -2.37
N HIS A 64 -8.98 -7.16 -1.81
CA HIS A 64 -8.75 -7.21 -0.37
C HIS A 64 -8.21 -5.88 0.16
N ILE A 65 -7.29 -5.25 -0.56
CA ILE A 65 -6.74 -3.95 -0.18
C ILE A 65 -7.85 -2.91 -0.04
N PHE A 66 -8.80 -2.89 -0.97
CA PHE A 66 -9.92 -1.94 -0.88
C PHE A 66 -10.83 -2.24 0.29
N GLU A 67 -11.02 -3.52 0.64
CA GLU A 67 -11.76 -3.88 1.85
C GLU A 67 -11.04 -3.37 3.11
N VAL A 68 -9.71 -3.49 3.13
CA VAL A 68 -8.90 -3.01 4.25
C VAL A 68 -8.98 -1.49 4.35
N ILE A 69 -8.93 -0.79 3.23
CA ILE A 69 -9.07 0.67 3.23
C ILE A 69 -10.40 1.07 3.87
N ALA A 70 -11.50 0.41 3.49
CA ALA A 70 -12.80 0.72 4.05
C ALA A 70 -12.84 0.46 5.56
N LYS A 71 -12.22 -0.63 6.01
CA LYS A 71 -12.17 -0.99 7.43
C LYS A 71 -11.35 0.02 8.23
N VAL A 72 -10.13 0.29 7.76
CA VAL A 72 -9.18 1.14 8.49
C VAL A 72 -9.67 2.58 8.56
N THR A 73 -10.22 3.11 7.47
CA THR A 73 -10.71 4.49 7.46
C THR A 73 -11.87 4.66 8.43
N LYS A 74 -12.73 3.65 8.56
CA LYS A 74 -13.80 3.70 9.56
C LYS A 74 -13.24 3.70 10.98
N GLU A 75 -12.23 2.86 11.23
CA GLU A 75 -11.60 2.79 12.55
C GLU A 75 -10.91 4.10 12.91
N LEU A 76 -10.36 4.80 11.92
CA LEU A 76 -9.71 6.09 12.14
C LEU A 76 -10.69 7.27 12.15
N GLY A 77 -11.97 7.02 11.88
CA GLY A 77 -13.00 8.06 11.89
C GLY A 77 -12.94 8.99 10.68
N LEU A 78 -12.39 8.53 9.56
CA LEU A 78 -12.28 9.34 8.36
C LEU A 78 -13.55 9.24 7.54
N GLU A 79 -14.21 10.37 7.28
CA GLU A 79 -15.45 10.41 6.51
C GLU A 79 -15.24 10.78 5.05
N SER A 80 -14.17 11.51 4.76
CA SER A 80 -13.86 11.95 3.40
C SER A 80 -12.38 11.73 3.15
N TYR A 81 -12.06 11.08 2.06
CA TYR A 81 -10.67 10.81 1.70
C TYR A 81 -10.58 10.44 0.25
N ARG A 82 -9.36 10.37 -0.24
CA ARG A 82 -9.07 10.03 -1.62
C ARG A 82 -8.11 8.85 -1.64
N VAL A 83 -8.33 7.94 -2.60
CA VAL A 83 -7.43 6.82 -2.84
C VAL A 83 -6.66 7.11 -4.13
N VAL A 84 -5.34 7.00 -4.06
CA VAL A 84 -4.47 7.33 -5.19
C VAL A 84 -3.55 6.15 -5.45
N SER A 85 -3.40 5.81 -6.73
CA SER A 85 -2.41 4.85 -7.18
C SER A 85 -1.71 5.45 -8.40
N ASN A 86 -0.40 5.64 -8.30
CA ASN A 86 0.40 6.22 -9.38
C ASN A 86 1.02 5.10 -10.22
N ILE A 87 0.95 5.24 -11.53
CA ILE A 87 1.53 4.28 -12.45
C ILE A 87 2.59 5.00 -13.28
N GLY A 88 3.86 4.62 -13.09
CA GLY A 88 4.96 5.19 -13.82
C GLY A 88 5.54 6.44 -13.14
N GLU A 89 6.81 6.71 -13.42
CA GLU A 89 7.54 7.79 -12.75
C GLU A 89 6.95 9.17 -13.08
N GLN A 90 6.48 9.35 -14.31
CA GLN A 90 5.93 10.64 -14.72
C GLN A 90 4.60 10.96 -14.03
N ALA A 91 3.90 9.94 -13.54
CA ALA A 91 2.67 10.14 -12.78
C ALA A 91 2.93 10.25 -11.27
N GLY A 92 4.19 10.14 -10.86
CA GLY A 92 4.55 10.28 -9.44
C GLY A 92 4.84 8.98 -8.72
N GLN A 93 4.95 7.85 -9.42
CA GLN A 93 5.31 6.59 -8.78
C GLN A 93 6.79 6.62 -8.43
N SER A 94 7.10 6.65 -7.14
CA SER A 94 8.48 6.69 -6.67
C SER A 94 9.00 5.31 -6.24
N VAL A 95 8.11 4.38 -5.94
CA VAL A 95 8.47 3.00 -5.59
C VAL A 95 7.70 2.06 -6.49
N HIS A 96 8.41 1.15 -7.15
CA HIS A 96 7.81 0.21 -8.10
C HIS A 96 7.22 -0.99 -7.35
N HIS A 97 6.03 -0.74 -6.78
CA HIS A 97 5.34 -1.78 -5.99
C HIS A 97 3.87 -1.43 -5.84
#